data_4e2cdd19fc9332a4f376cc1e75e80ab5
#
_entry.id   4e2cdd19fc9332a4f376cc1e75e80ab5
#
_cell.length_a   1.000
_cell.length_b   1.000
_cell.length_c   1.000
_cell.angle_alpha   90.00
_cell.angle_beta   90.00
_cell.angle_gamma   90.00
#
_symmetry.space_group_name_H-M   'P 1'
#
loop_
_entity.id
_entity.type
_entity.pdbx_description
1 polymer ?
#
loop_
_entity_poly.entity_id
_entity_poly.type
_entity_poly.pdbx_seq_one_letter_code
_entity_poly.pdbx_strand_id
1 'polypeptide(L)'
;MKIGVYGASGRIGKLLLEELKRGYKGLELSSVFVRQKCETDFSSFSCTPLVTNDLKAFVRACECVVDFSLPKGVDNLLEALLECPKILVSGTTGLEKETLEKMQQLALKVPLLHAHNMSLGIMMLNQLAFLASLKLKDADIEIVETHHNLKKDAPSGTALSLYETCAKARGYDEKNALTTHREGLRSKESIGIAALRGGDVAGKHTIGFYLEGEYIELSHTATNRSIFAKGALEVALWLKDKAAKKYEISEMFG
;
A
#
# COMPACT_ATOMS: atom_id res chain seq x y z
N MET A 1 19.50 0.19 -9.10
CA MET A 1 18.99 -1.07 -8.47
C MET A 1 18.10 -1.78 -9.46
N LYS A 2 18.31 -3.09 -9.62
CA LYS A 2 17.58 -3.96 -10.56
C LYS A 2 16.27 -4.43 -9.95
N ILE A 3 15.13 -4.11 -10.61
CA ILE A 3 13.77 -4.40 -10.16
C ILE A 3 13.19 -5.60 -10.92
N GLY A 4 12.69 -6.58 -10.20
CA GLY A 4 11.81 -7.61 -10.71
C GLY A 4 10.34 -7.25 -10.46
N VAL A 5 9.50 -7.29 -11.49
CA VAL A 5 8.06 -7.02 -11.34
C VAL A 5 7.27 -8.33 -11.34
N TYR A 6 6.59 -8.62 -10.23
CA TYR A 6 5.69 -9.75 -10.06
C TYR A 6 4.23 -9.27 -10.05
N GLY A 7 3.38 -9.87 -10.90
CA GLY A 7 2.03 -9.38 -11.13
C GLY A 7 1.94 -8.31 -12.23
N ALA A 8 2.86 -8.32 -13.19
CA ALA A 8 3.00 -7.33 -14.28
C ALA A 8 1.75 -7.15 -15.14
N SER A 9 0.93 -8.18 -15.32
CA SER A 9 -0.34 -8.11 -16.09
C SER A 9 -1.48 -7.41 -15.35
N GLY A 10 -1.34 -7.21 -14.04
CA GLY A 10 -2.31 -6.53 -13.19
C GLY A 10 -2.35 -5.02 -13.42
N ARG A 11 -3.38 -4.36 -12.87
CA ARG A 11 -3.56 -2.89 -12.99
C ARG A 11 -2.35 -2.09 -12.49
N ILE A 12 -1.84 -2.42 -11.30
CA ILE A 12 -0.68 -1.74 -10.72
C ILE A 12 0.61 -2.22 -11.39
N GLY A 13 0.72 -3.51 -11.74
CA GLY A 13 1.87 -4.04 -12.48
C GLY A 13 2.14 -3.31 -13.79
N LYS A 14 1.10 -3.01 -14.58
CA LYS A 14 1.22 -2.20 -15.80
C LYS A 14 1.73 -0.78 -15.52
N LEU A 15 1.24 -0.14 -14.46
CA LEU A 15 1.72 1.18 -14.04
C LEU A 15 3.17 1.15 -13.55
N LEU A 16 3.61 0.08 -12.86
CA LEU A 16 5.01 -0.12 -12.51
C LEU A 16 5.90 -0.21 -13.75
N LEU A 17 5.48 -0.99 -14.75
CA LEU A 17 6.22 -1.09 -16.03
C LEU A 17 6.31 0.28 -16.72
N GLU A 18 5.23 1.07 -16.76
CA GLU A 18 5.23 2.41 -17.32
C GLU A 18 6.19 3.36 -16.60
N GLU A 19 6.21 3.38 -15.26
CA GLU A 19 7.12 4.24 -14.50
C GLU A 19 8.59 3.80 -14.68
N LEU A 20 8.88 2.51 -14.67
CA LEU A 20 10.23 1.98 -14.93
C LEU A 20 10.71 2.26 -16.36
N LYS A 21 9.81 2.21 -17.35
CA LYS A 21 10.10 2.58 -18.74
C LYS A 21 10.53 4.06 -18.86
N ARG A 22 9.93 4.94 -18.06
CA ARG A 22 10.28 6.38 -18.00
C ARG A 22 11.59 6.66 -17.29
N GLY A 23 12.24 5.65 -16.69
CA GLY A 23 13.52 5.84 -15.99
C GLY A 23 13.33 6.38 -14.56
N TYR A 24 12.60 5.69 -13.72
CA TYR A 24 12.28 6.13 -12.36
C TYR A 24 13.50 6.12 -11.45
N LYS A 25 14.09 7.31 -11.16
CA LYS A 25 15.17 7.52 -10.16
C LYS A 25 16.32 6.50 -10.22
N GLY A 26 16.73 6.09 -11.42
CA GLY A 26 17.82 5.13 -11.61
C GLY A 26 17.46 3.67 -11.27
N LEU A 27 16.19 3.35 -11.12
CA LEU A 27 15.70 1.97 -11.07
C LEU A 27 15.65 1.38 -12.48
N GLU A 28 16.09 0.14 -12.62
CA GLU A 28 16.16 -0.60 -13.88
C GLU A 28 15.24 -1.82 -13.81
N LEU A 29 14.34 -1.98 -14.80
CA LEU A 29 13.57 -3.20 -14.94
C LEU A 29 14.49 -4.34 -15.42
N SER A 30 14.73 -5.33 -14.59
CA SER A 30 15.63 -6.46 -14.90
C SER A 30 14.90 -7.78 -15.14
N SER A 31 13.76 -7.99 -14.51
CA SER A 31 12.97 -9.20 -14.73
C SER A 31 11.46 -8.95 -14.59
N VAL A 32 10.69 -9.71 -15.35
CA VAL A 32 9.22 -9.70 -15.33
C VAL A 32 8.74 -11.14 -15.24
N PHE A 33 7.95 -11.44 -14.21
CA PHE A 33 7.33 -12.75 -14.10
C PHE A 33 5.99 -12.76 -14.83
N VAL A 34 5.79 -13.72 -15.70
CA VAL A 34 4.56 -13.93 -16.45
C VAL A 34 4.14 -15.40 -16.41
N ARG A 35 2.88 -15.69 -16.14
CA ARG A 35 2.34 -17.06 -16.20
C ARG A 35 2.05 -17.53 -17.61
N GLN A 36 1.72 -16.58 -18.48
CA GLN A 36 1.41 -16.78 -19.89
C GLN A 36 2.18 -15.74 -20.71
N LYS A 37 2.09 -15.80 -22.03
CA LYS A 37 2.76 -14.86 -22.92
C LYS A 37 2.38 -13.41 -22.56
N CYS A 38 3.37 -12.57 -22.39
CA CYS A 38 3.19 -11.14 -22.14
C CYS A 38 3.10 -10.39 -23.47
N GLU A 39 2.09 -9.54 -23.61
CA GLU A 39 1.90 -8.71 -24.82
C GLU A 39 2.67 -7.38 -24.74
N THR A 40 3.31 -7.08 -23.59
CA THR A 40 4.07 -5.84 -23.41
C THR A 40 5.32 -5.86 -24.28
N ASP A 41 5.50 -4.81 -25.08
CA ASP A 41 6.74 -4.56 -25.83
C ASP A 41 7.79 -3.96 -24.90
N PHE A 42 8.88 -4.70 -24.69
CA PHE A 42 10.01 -4.28 -23.85
C PHE A 42 11.16 -3.64 -24.65
N SER A 43 11.06 -3.50 -25.98
CA SER A 43 12.12 -2.92 -26.82
C SER A 43 12.46 -1.47 -26.48
N SER A 44 11.52 -0.75 -25.88
CA SER A 44 11.64 0.67 -25.49
C SER A 44 12.14 0.90 -24.06
N PHE A 45 12.52 -0.16 -23.35
CA PHE A 45 13.19 -0.05 -22.04
C PHE A 45 14.70 0.14 -22.24
N SER A 46 15.36 0.82 -21.29
CA SER A 46 16.82 1.06 -21.32
C SER A 46 17.63 -0.23 -21.40
N CYS A 47 17.10 -1.31 -20.79
CA CYS A 47 17.64 -2.67 -20.90
C CYS A 47 16.47 -3.63 -21.13
N THR A 48 16.69 -4.64 -21.98
CA THR A 48 15.66 -5.68 -22.20
C THR A 48 15.59 -6.58 -20.96
N PRO A 49 14.45 -6.62 -20.24
CA PRO A 49 14.32 -7.43 -19.04
C PRO A 49 14.21 -8.92 -19.40
N LEU A 50 14.59 -9.79 -18.46
CA LEU A 50 14.26 -11.21 -18.52
C LEU A 50 12.75 -11.39 -18.33
N VAL A 51 12.03 -11.82 -19.35
CA VAL A 51 10.60 -12.19 -19.26
C VAL A 51 10.52 -13.71 -19.14
N THR A 52 10.02 -14.21 -18.02
CA THR A 52 10.05 -15.66 -17.72
C THR A 52 8.85 -16.11 -16.89
N ASN A 53 8.52 -17.39 -16.97
CA ASN A 53 7.62 -18.11 -16.07
C ASN A 53 8.36 -19.02 -15.07
N ASP A 54 9.70 -18.99 -15.08
CA ASP A 54 10.53 -19.63 -14.07
C ASP A 54 10.79 -18.65 -12.91
N LEU A 55 10.25 -18.96 -11.74
CA LEU A 55 10.42 -18.15 -10.53
C LEU A 55 11.87 -18.03 -10.07
N LYS A 56 12.66 -19.10 -10.21
CA LYS A 56 14.07 -19.09 -9.80
C LYS A 56 14.90 -18.20 -10.72
N ALA A 57 14.68 -18.27 -12.03
CA ALA A 57 15.32 -17.38 -12.99
C ALA A 57 14.89 -15.92 -12.77
N PHE A 58 13.60 -15.67 -12.53
CA PHE A 58 13.05 -14.35 -12.24
C PHE A 58 13.73 -13.70 -11.03
N VAL A 59 13.76 -14.40 -9.89
CA VAL A 59 14.35 -13.88 -8.63
C VAL A 59 15.85 -13.65 -8.75
N ARG A 60 16.59 -14.53 -9.45
CA ARG A 60 18.04 -14.37 -9.64
C ARG A 60 18.42 -13.16 -10.47
N ALA A 61 17.54 -12.71 -11.37
CA ALA A 61 17.80 -11.62 -12.28
C ALA A 61 17.59 -10.21 -11.66
N CYS A 62 17.09 -10.10 -10.42
CA CYS A 62 16.81 -8.81 -9.77
C CYS A 62 17.47 -8.69 -8.39
N GLU A 63 17.50 -7.47 -7.87
CA GLU A 63 17.95 -7.12 -6.50
C GLU A 63 16.76 -6.90 -5.56
N CYS A 64 15.65 -6.40 -6.12
CA CYS A 64 14.41 -6.14 -5.39
C CYS A 64 13.22 -6.64 -6.21
N VAL A 65 12.30 -7.36 -5.58
CA VAL A 65 11.02 -7.74 -6.18
C VAL A 65 9.94 -6.78 -5.72
N VAL A 66 9.17 -6.23 -6.68
CA VAL A 66 7.94 -5.46 -6.43
C VAL A 66 6.75 -6.30 -6.85
N ASP A 67 5.92 -6.66 -5.88
CA ASP A 67 4.80 -7.58 -6.05
C ASP A 67 3.45 -6.88 -5.89
N PHE A 68 2.61 -7.04 -6.92
CA PHE A 68 1.17 -6.72 -6.92
C PHE A 68 0.39 -7.84 -7.62
N SER A 69 0.51 -9.04 -7.09
CA SER A 69 -0.11 -10.24 -7.67
C SER A 69 -1.41 -10.64 -6.96
N LEU A 70 -1.58 -11.92 -6.76
CA LEU A 70 -2.67 -12.53 -6.00
C LEU A 70 -2.08 -13.29 -4.81
N PRO A 71 -2.84 -13.54 -3.73
CA PRO A 71 -2.36 -14.23 -2.53
C PRO A 71 -1.60 -15.53 -2.82
N LYS A 72 -2.17 -16.42 -3.62
CA LYS A 72 -1.49 -17.66 -4.05
C LYS A 72 -0.19 -17.42 -4.84
N GLY A 73 -0.12 -16.30 -5.58
CA GLY A 73 1.11 -15.92 -6.28
C GLY A 73 2.22 -15.53 -5.32
N VAL A 74 1.89 -14.78 -4.28
CA VAL A 74 2.84 -14.36 -3.23
C VAL A 74 3.41 -15.57 -2.52
N ASP A 75 2.60 -16.57 -2.21
CA ASP A 75 3.05 -17.78 -1.54
C ASP A 75 4.14 -18.51 -2.35
N ASN A 76 3.90 -18.72 -3.65
CA ASN A 76 4.89 -19.32 -4.55
C ASN A 76 6.15 -18.44 -4.68
N LEU A 77 6.00 -17.11 -4.75
CA LEU A 77 7.12 -16.18 -4.81
C LEU A 77 8.00 -16.28 -3.57
N LEU A 78 7.39 -16.37 -2.39
CA LEU A 78 8.12 -16.46 -1.12
C LEU A 78 8.96 -17.74 -1.02
N GLU A 79 8.51 -18.87 -1.58
CA GLU A 79 9.30 -20.09 -1.65
C GLU A 79 10.60 -19.87 -2.43
N ALA A 80 10.53 -19.21 -3.60
CA ALA A 80 11.71 -18.87 -4.38
C ALA A 80 12.61 -17.84 -3.68
N LEU A 81 12.02 -16.86 -2.97
CA LEU A 81 12.76 -15.84 -2.22
C LEU A 81 13.43 -16.41 -0.96
N LEU A 82 12.88 -17.42 -0.32
CA LEU A 82 13.53 -18.09 0.81
C LEU A 82 14.78 -18.87 0.39
N GLU A 83 14.81 -19.41 -0.85
CA GLU A 83 15.99 -20.04 -1.45
C GLU A 83 17.03 -19.01 -1.96
N CYS A 84 16.56 -17.90 -2.55
CA CYS A 84 17.40 -16.83 -3.10
C CYS A 84 16.89 -15.46 -2.60
N PRO A 85 17.30 -15.04 -1.37
CA PRO A 85 16.74 -13.84 -0.74
C PRO A 85 16.99 -12.56 -1.53
N LYS A 86 15.93 -11.79 -1.75
CA LYS A 86 15.94 -10.46 -2.38
C LYS A 86 15.04 -9.52 -1.60
N ILE A 87 15.33 -8.23 -1.65
CA ILE A 87 14.44 -7.19 -1.10
C ILE A 87 13.02 -7.42 -1.65
N LEU A 88 12.01 -7.36 -0.79
CA LEU A 88 10.63 -7.52 -1.20
C LEU A 88 9.78 -6.32 -0.81
N VAL A 89 9.09 -5.74 -1.81
CA VAL A 89 8.00 -4.77 -1.63
C VAL A 89 6.73 -5.42 -2.12
N SER A 90 5.79 -5.71 -1.24
CA SER A 90 4.53 -6.37 -1.61
C SER A 90 3.32 -5.50 -1.25
N GLY A 91 2.48 -5.24 -2.26
CA GLY A 91 1.19 -4.57 -2.13
C GLY A 91 0.01 -5.54 -2.27
N THR A 92 0.25 -6.83 -2.31
CA THR A 92 -0.82 -7.84 -2.41
C THR A 92 -1.58 -7.94 -1.09
N THR A 93 -2.90 -7.84 -1.16
CA THR A 93 -3.82 -7.91 -0.02
C THR A 93 -4.46 -9.29 0.11
N GLY A 94 -5.06 -9.59 1.28
CA GLY A 94 -5.76 -10.85 1.52
C GLY A 94 -4.83 -12.06 1.69
N LEU A 95 -3.62 -11.83 2.23
CA LEU A 95 -2.66 -12.88 2.52
C LEU A 95 -3.11 -13.71 3.72
N GLU A 96 -2.94 -15.02 3.63
CA GLU A 96 -3.20 -15.95 4.71
C GLU A 96 -2.07 -15.93 5.76
N LYS A 97 -2.35 -16.47 6.95
CA LYS A 97 -1.41 -16.46 8.07
C LYS A 97 -0.08 -17.13 7.72
N GLU A 98 -0.14 -18.27 7.05
CA GLU A 98 1.04 -19.03 6.62
C GLU A 98 1.93 -18.21 5.67
N THR A 99 1.32 -17.45 4.75
CA THR A 99 2.06 -16.55 3.85
C THR A 99 2.73 -15.41 4.62
N LEU A 100 2.05 -14.85 5.62
CA LEU A 100 2.63 -13.82 6.50
C LEU A 100 3.80 -14.38 7.34
N GLU A 101 3.73 -15.62 7.81
CA GLU A 101 4.81 -16.29 8.53
C GLU A 101 6.04 -16.52 7.62
N LYS A 102 5.85 -16.91 6.34
CA LYS A 102 6.95 -16.96 5.35
C LYS A 102 7.58 -15.58 5.12
N MET A 103 6.79 -14.50 5.10
CA MET A 103 7.32 -13.13 5.02
C MET A 103 8.19 -12.78 6.24
N GLN A 104 7.79 -13.18 7.45
CA GLN A 104 8.63 -12.99 8.64
C GLN A 104 9.95 -13.74 8.54
N GLN A 105 9.94 -14.99 8.03
CA GLN A 105 11.17 -15.75 7.80
C GLN A 105 12.08 -15.09 6.77
N LEU A 106 11.52 -14.55 5.67
CA LEU A 106 12.28 -13.82 4.66
C LEU A 106 12.89 -12.54 5.25
N ALA A 107 12.15 -11.84 6.10
CA ALA A 107 12.58 -10.58 6.74
C ALA A 107 13.78 -10.77 7.68
N LEU A 108 14.08 -11.99 8.13
CA LEU A 108 15.32 -12.29 8.86
C LEU A 108 16.56 -12.27 7.96
N LYS A 109 16.38 -12.31 6.63
CA LYS A 109 17.47 -12.41 5.65
C LYS A 109 17.64 -11.12 4.84
N VAL A 110 16.56 -10.38 4.59
CA VAL A 110 16.55 -9.18 3.73
C VAL A 110 15.54 -8.15 4.22
N PRO A 111 15.70 -6.86 3.84
CA PRO A 111 14.65 -5.87 4.07
C PRO A 111 13.38 -6.24 3.32
N LEU A 112 12.25 -6.14 4.00
CA LEU A 112 10.93 -6.44 3.45
C LEU A 112 9.91 -5.41 3.93
N LEU A 113 9.04 -4.96 3.02
CA LEU A 113 7.86 -4.17 3.36
C LEU A 113 6.63 -4.75 2.68
N HIS A 114 5.59 -5.01 3.47
CA HIS A 114 4.26 -5.37 2.99
C HIS A 114 3.25 -4.36 3.51
N ALA A 115 2.50 -3.72 2.60
CA ALA A 115 1.45 -2.78 2.98
C ALA A 115 0.25 -2.87 2.01
N HIS A 116 -0.95 -2.72 2.56
CA HIS A 116 -2.20 -2.75 1.80
C HIS A 116 -2.38 -1.51 0.90
N ASN A 117 -1.67 -0.43 1.20
CA ASN A 117 -1.70 0.82 0.43
C ASN A 117 -0.29 1.39 0.33
N MET A 118 0.20 1.58 -0.88
CA MET A 118 1.55 2.11 -1.19
C MET A 118 1.53 3.62 -1.50
N SER A 119 0.43 4.34 -1.26
CA SER A 119 0.39 5.79 -1.47
C SER A 119 1.13 6.52 -0.36
N LEU A 120 2.20 7.24 -0.71
CA LEU A 120 2.96 8.09 0.21
C LEU A 120 2.07 9.14 0.89
N GLY A 121 1.13 9.72 0.14
CA GLY A 121 0.19 10.70 0.67
C GLY A 121 -0.77 10.11 1.71
N ILE A 122 -1.26 8.88 1.52
CA ILE A 122 -2.08 8.18 2.51
C ILE A 122 -1.27 7.82 3.75
N MET A 123 -0.01 7.45 3.59
CA MET A 123 0.88 7.21 4.74
C MET A 123 1.07 8.45 5.58
N MET A 124 1.38 9.58 4.95
CA MET A 124 1.50 10.87 5.63
C MET A 124 0.17 11.26 6.30
N LEU A 125 -0.96 11.06 5.61
CA LEU A 125 -2.29 11.33 6.20
C LEU A 125 -2.52 10.52 7.47
N ASN A 126 -2.15 9.22 7.49
CA ASN A 126 -2.26 8.38 8.69
C ASN A 126 -1.39 8.89 9.84
N GLN A 127 -0.14 9.32 9.57
CA GLN A 127 0.72 9.88 10.62
C GLN A 127 0.18 11.18 11.19
N LEU A 128 -0.29 12.08 10.33
CA LEU A 128 -0.90 13.34 10.75
C LEU A 128 -2.20 13.09 11.54
N ALA A 129 -3.01 12.13 11.11
CA ALA A 129 -4.22 11.72 11.80
C ALA A 129 -3.91 11.14 13.20
N PHE A 130 -2.88 10.31 13.30
CA PHE A 130 -2.39 9.79 14.60
C PHE A 130 -1.99 10.93 15.54
N LEU A 131 -1.14 11.84 15.05
CA LEU A 131 -0.65 12.97 15.84
C LEU A 131 -1.81 13.89 16.27
N ALA A 132 -2.71 14.25 15.35
CA ALA A 132 -3.87 15.07 15.65
C ALA A 132 -4.80 14.39 16.68
N SER A 133 -5.09 13.09 16.50
CA SER A 133 -5.87 12.31 17.46
C SER A 133 -5.26 12.29 18.86
N LEU A 134 -3.94 12.17 18.95
CA LEU A 134 -3.20 12.14 20.23
C LEU A 134 -3.22 13.49 20.93
N LYS A 135 -3.18 14.60 20.19
CA LYS A 135 -3.03 15.96 20.72
C LYS A 135 -4.37 16.65 20.97
N LEU A 136 -5.35 16.47 20.07
CA LEU A 136 -6.67 17.11 20.15
C LEU A 136 -7.69 16.18 20.82
N LYS A 137 -7.46 15.84 22.08
CA LYS A 137 -8.21 14.78 22.81
C LYS A 137 -9.72 15.04 22.91
N ASP A 138 -10.13 16.30 22.92
CA ASP A 138 -11.53 16.70 23.05
C ASP A 138 -12.23 16.84 21.69
N ALA A 139 -11.48 16.78 20.57
CA ALA A 139 -12.07 16.89 19.24
C ALA A 139 -12.88 15.64 18.88
N ASP A 140 -14.04 15.84 18.29
CA ASP A 140 -14.80 14.81 17.60
C ASP A 140 -14.12 14.44 16.29
N ILE A 141 -14.08 13.15 15.94
CA ILE A 141 -13.40 12.66 14.73
C ILE A 141 -14.43 12.11 13.75
N GLU A 142 -14.40 12.61 12.52
CA GLU A 142 -15.24 12.12 11.42
C GLU A 142 -14.38 11.92 10.16
N ILE A 143 -14.64 10.84 9.44
CA ILE A 143 -13.94 10.48 8.20
C ILE A 143 -14.94 10.47 7.06
N VAL A 144 -14.59 11.11 5.94
CA VAL A 144 -15.38 11.06 4.70
C VAL A 144 -14.50 10.50 3.60
N GLU A 145 -14.97 9.44 2.93
CA GLU A 145 -14.29 8.87 1.80
C GLU A 145 -15.15 8.86 0.54
N THR A 146 -14.55 9.15 -0.60
CA THR A 146 -15.23 9.14 -1.90
C THR A 146 -14.46 8.29 -2.90
N HIS A 147 -15.15 7.37 -3.56
CA HIS A 147 -14.61 6.56 -4.65
C HIS A 147 -15.58 6.48 -5.81
N HIS A 148 -15.10 5.92 -6.92
CA HIS A 148 -15.90 5.70 -8.12
C HIS A 148 -17.14 4.82 -7.84
N ASN A 149 -18.15 4.95 -8.67
CA ASN A 149 -19.45 4.29 -8.53
C ASN A 149 -19.41 2.74 -8.63
N LEU A 150 -18.31 2.17 -9.15
CA LEU A 150 -18.11 0.72 -9.27
C LEU A 150 -17.39 0.09 -8.06
N LYS A 151 -17.01 0.87 -7.04
CA LYS A 151 -16.37 0.34 -5.84
C LYS A 151 -17.39 -0.35 -4.94
N LYS A 152 -17.17 -1.64 -4.65
CA LYS A 152 -18.13 -2.49 -3.95
C LYS A 152 -18.04 -2.38 -2.43
N ASP A 153 -16.80 -2.33 -1.90
CA ASP A 153 -16.55 -2.23 -0.46
C ASP A 153 -16.83 -0.81 0.05
N ALA A 154 -17.53 -0.70 1.17
CA ALA A 154 -17.82 0.52 1.92
C ALA A 154 -17.93 0.17 3.42
N PRO A 155 -17.14 0.84 4.30
CA PRO A 155 -16.08 1.79 3.99
C PRO A 155 -14.90 1.18 3.24
N SER A 156 -14.06 2.02 2.60
CA SER A 156 -12.84 1.56 1.94
C SER A 156 -11.79 1.10 2.95
N GLY A 157 -10.89 0.21 2.55
CA GLY A 157 -9.79 -0.24 3.42
C GLY A 157 -8.92 0.91 3.93
N THR A 158 -8.72 1.98 3.14
CA THR A 158 -8.00 3.19 3.58
C THR A 158 -8.77 3.96 4.66
N ALA A 159 -10.08 4.08 4.54
CA ALA A 159 -10.89 4.74 5.57
C ALA A 159 -10.88 3.93 6.88
N LEU A 160 -10.93 2.61 6.80
CA LEU A 160 -10.79 1.74 7.97
C LEU A 160 -9.40 1.87 8.61
N SER A 161 -8.33 1.93 7.83
CA SER A 161 -6.97 2.17 8.35
C SER A 161 -6.84 3.52 9.07
N LEU A 162 -7.43 4.59 8.53
CA LEU A 162 -7.49 5.90 9.20
C LEU A 162 -8.28 5.82 10.51
N TYR A 163 -9.40 5.12 10.52
CA TYR A 163 -10.19 4.85 11.72
C TYR A 163 -9.37 4.13 12.80
N GLU A 164 -8.75 3.00 12.45
CA GLU A 164 -7.91 2.20 13.36
C GLU A 164 -6.77 3.03 13.94
N THR A 165 -6.13 3.85 13.10
CA THR A 165 -5.07 4.79 13.51
C THR A 165 -5.57 5.77 14.57
N CYS A 166 -6.74 6.36 14.37
CA CYS A 166 -7.33 7.33 15.30
C CYS A 166 -7.84 6.68 16.58
N ALA A 167 -8.52 5.54 16.47
CA ALA A 167 -9.01 4.77 17.61
C ALA A 167 -7.84 4.34 18.53
N LYS A 168 -6.77 3.83 17.94
CA LYS A 168 -5.54 3.48 18.67
C LYS A 168 -4.92 4.68 19.37
N ALA A 169 -4.80 5.84 18.69
CA ALA A 169 -4.24 7.04 19.28
C ALA A 169 -5.07 7.58 20.46
N ARG A 170 -6.39 7.36 20.43
CA ARG A 170 -7.34 7.73 21.50
C ARG A 170 -7.47 6.69 22.61
N GLY A 171 -6.99 5.46 22.39
CA GLY A 171 -7.24 4.33 23.29
C GLY A 171 -8.68 3.86 23.31
N TYR A 172 -9.42 4.08 22.19
CA TYR A 172 -10.81 3.62 22.04
C TYR A 172 -10.87 2.13 21.74
N ASP A 173 -11.97 1.49 22.13
CA ASP A 173 -12.25 0.12 21.72
C ASP A 173 -12.58 0.09 20.22
N GLU A 174 -11.66 -0.42 19.41
CA GLU A 174 -11.79 -0.50 17.96
C GLU A 174 -13.05 -1.26 17.48
N LYS A 175 -13.64 -2.11 18.31
CA LYS A 175 -14.87 -2.83 17.93
C LYS A 175 -16.12 -1.99 18.10
N ASN A 176 -16.12 -1.05 19.04
CA ASN A 176 -17.30 -0.32 19.47
C ASN A 176 -17.27 1.18 19.08
N ALA A 177 -16.10 1.73 18.76
CA ALA A 177 -15.97 3.15 18.42
C ALA A 177 -16.38 3.48 16.97
N LEU A 178 -16.43 2.50 16.05
CA LEU A 178 -16.79 2.74 14.66
C LEU A 178 -18.29 3.00 14.48
N THR A 179 -18.59 4.09 13.79
CA THR A 179 -19.97 4.43 13.39
C THR A 179 -20.02 4.67 11.88
N THR A 180 -20.75 3.86 11.15
CA THR A 180 -20.99 4.01 9.69
C THR A 180 -22.41 4.48 9.39
N HIS A 181 -23.28 4.43 10.37
CA HIS A 181 -24.65 4.93 10.32
C HIS A 181 -24.96 5.57 11.66
N ARG A 182 -25.57 6.77 11.64
CA ARG A 182 -25.88 7.51 12.88
C ARG A 182 -27.33 7.92 12.89
N GLU A 183 -28.01 7.56 13.99
CA GLU A 183 -29.29 8.09 14.39
C GLU A 183 -29.16 8.71 15.79
N GLY A 184 -29.78 9.87 16.01
CA GLY A 184 -29.73 10.59 17.28
C GLY A 184 -28.40 11.31 17.55
N LEU A 185 -28.11 11.52 18.83
CA LEU A 185 -26.94 12.26 19.26
C LEU A 185 -25.65 11.44 19.08
N ARG A 186 -24.54 12.14 18.80
CA ARG A 186 -23.21 11.55 18.72
C ARG A 186 -22.75 11.04 20.09
N SER A 187 -22.25 9.81 20.16
CA SER A 187 -21.57 9.32 21.36
C SER A 187 -20.13 9.83 21.44
N LYS A 188 -19.66 10.07 22.68
CA LYS A 188 -18.37 10.72 22.95
C LYS A 188 -17.16 9.97 22.37
N GLU A 189 -17.14 8.65 22.44
CA GLU A 189 -16.04 7.78 21.99
C GLU A 189 -16.32 7.15 20.62
N SER A 190 -17.02 7.86 19.73
CA SER A 190 -17.28 7.37 18.39
C SER A 190 -16.41 8.07 17.34
N ILE A 191 -16.05 7.35 16.30
CA ILE A 191 -15.43 7.87 15.08
C ILE A 191 -16.34 7.48 13.92
N GLY A 192 -16.87 8.49 13.22
CA GLY A 192 -17.76 8.27 12.09
C GLY A 192 -17.01 8.03 10.79
N ILE A 193 -17.56 7.18 9.91
CA ILE A 193 -17.11 7.05 8.52
C ILE A 193 -18.32 7.19 7.59
N ALA A 194 -18.29 8.22 6.72
CA ALA A 194 -19.23 8.37 5.62
C ALA A 194 -18.58 7.97 4.30
N ALA A 195 -19.20 7.02 3.59
CA ALA A 195 -18.71 6.50 2.32
C ALA A 195 -19.54 7.00 1.14
N LEU A 196 -18.94 7.77 0.24
CA LEU A 196 -19.57 8.30 -0.97
C LEU A 196 -19.11 7.51 -2.20
N ARG A 197 -20.02 7.33 -3.16
CA ARG A 197 -19.75 6.66 -4.45
C ARG A 197 -20.26 7.54 -5.57
N GLY A 198 -19.36 7.93 -6.50
CA GLY A 198 -19.74 8.79 -7.62
C GLY A 198 -18.66 8.89 -8.69
N GLY A 199 -19.09 9.00 -9.94
CA GLY A 199 -18.21 9.18 -11.09
C GLY A 199 -17.08 8.16 -11.17
N ASP A 200 -15.90 8.65 -11.54
CA ASP A 200 -14.66 7.90 -11.72
C ASP A 200 -13.60 8.21 -10.64
N VAL A 201 -14.01 8.80 -9.50
CA VAL A 201 -13.11 9.22 -8.41
C VAL A 201 -12.19 8.08 -8.02
N ALA A 202 -10.87 8.27 -8.18
CA ALA A 202 -9.87 7.26 -7.87
C ALA A 202 -9.77 6.97 -6.37
N GLY A 203 -10.00 7.99 -5.54
CA GLY A 203 -10.08 7.92 -4.08
C GLY A 203 -9.80 9.28 -3.43
N LYS A 204 -10.70 9.75 -2.59
CA LYS A 204 -10.52 10.91 -1.73
C LYS A 204 -10.82 10.48 -0.30
N HIS A 205 -10.00 10.92 0.65
CA HIS A 205 -10.18 10.66 2.07
C HIS A 205 -9.95 11.96 2.82
N THR A 206 -10.92 12.36 3.61
CA THR A 206 -10.85 13.53 4.48
C THR A 206 -11.12 13.09 5.91
N ILE A 207 -10.28 13.50 6.83
CA ILE A 207 -10.49 13.32 8.26
C ILE A 207 -10.61 14.69 8.92
N GLY A 208 -11.69 14.91 9.64
CA GLY A 208 -11.97 16.12 10.39
C GLY A 208 -11.85 15.92 11.90
N PHE A 209 -11.28 16.89 12.57
CA PHE A 209 -11.17 17.01 14.02
C PHE A 209 -11.96 18.26 14.45
N TYR A 210 -13.12 18.06 15.05
CA TYR A 210 -14.09 19.11 15.33
C TYR A 210 -14.05 19.48 16.81
N LEU A 211 -13.74 20.74 17.11
CA LEU A 211 -13.68 21.33 18.43
C LEU A 211 -14.80 22.38 18.57
N GLU A 212 -15.00 22.90 19.76
CA GLU A 212 -15.92 24.02 19.96
C GLU A 212 -15.35 25.29 19.30
N GLY A 213 -16.09 25.83 18.32
CA GLY A 213 -15.70 27.04 17.60
C GLY A 213 -14.71 26.90 16.47
N GLU A 214 -14.08 25.73 16.29
CA GLU A 214 -13.12 25.49 15.21
C GLU A 214 -13.03 24.01 14.81
N TYR A 215 -12.46 23.72 13.65
CA TYR A 215 -12.13 22.37 13.24
C TYR A 215 -10.89 22.35 12.33
N ILE A 216 -10.24 21.20 12.25
CA ILE A 216 -9.13 20.93 11.33
C ILE A 216 -9.54 19.79 10.42
N GLU A 217 -9.31 19.92 9.12
CA GLU A 217 -9.47 18.85 8.15
C GLU A 217 -8.14 18.51 7.48
N LEU A 218 -7.82 17.23 7.41
CA LEU A 218 -6.71 16.68 6.66
C LEU A 218 -7.27 15.87 5.49
N SER A 219 -6.86 16.18 4.28
CA SER A 219 -7.42 15.55 3.09
C SER A 219 -6.35 15.03 2.14
N HIS A 220 -6.58 13.84 1.59
CA HIS A 220 -5.80 13.26 0.51
C HIS A 220 -6.71 12.95 -0.67
N THR A 221 -6.27 13.33 -1.88
CA THR A 221 -6.97 13.01 -3.13
C THR A 221 -6.01 12.30 -4.09
N ALA A 222 -6.35 11.08 -4.47
CA ALA A 222 -5.68 10.37 -5.55
C ALA A 222 -6.19 10.90 -6.89
N THR A 223 -5.33 11.56 -7.67
CA THR A 223 -5.68 12.05 -9.02
C THR A 223 -5.60 10.95 -10.07
N ASN A 224 -4.76 9.94 -9.84
CA ASN A 224 -4.68 8.72 -10.65
C ASN A 224 -4.07 7.57 -9.83
N ARG A 225 -4.10 6.36 -10.37
CA ARG A 225 -3.61 5.16 -9.67
C ARG A 225 -2.09 4.95 -9.74
N SER A 226 -1.35 5.76 -10.49
CA SER A 226 0.12 5.65 -10.55
C SER A 226 0.79 5.95 -9.20
N ILE A 227 0.09 6.61 -8.28
CA ILE A 227 0.58 6.86 -6.91
C ILE A 227 0.98 5.57 -6.19
N PHE A 228 0.27 4.45 -6.44
CA PHE A 228 0.60 3.16 -5.81
C PHE A 228 1.87 2.55 -6.41
N ALA A 229 2.05 2.65 -7.73
CA ALA A 229 3.26 2.18 -8.40
C ALA A 229 4.47 3.03 -7.98
N LYS A 230 4.34 4.36 -8.01
CA LYS A 230 5.39 5.29 -7.57
C LYS A 230 5.76 5.07 -6.11
N GLY A 231 4.77 4.93 -5.24
CA GLY A 231 5.02 4.66 -3.83
C GLY A 231 5.76 3.35 -3.59
N ALA A 232 5.40 2.27 -4.30
CA ALA A 232 6.14 1.01 -4.22
C ALA A 232 7.60 1.13 -4.69
N LEU A 233 7.85 1.93 -5.74
CA LEU A 233 9.21 2.21 -6.21
C LEU A 233 10.01 3.08 -5.22
N GLU A 234 9.36 4.05 -4.55
CA GLU A 234 10.00 4.80 -3.45
C GLU A 234 10.34 3.89 -2.26
N VAL A 235 9.43 2.98 -1.89
CA VAL A 235 9.69 1.96 -0.87
C VAL A 235 10.89 1.10 -1.25
N ALA A 236 10.98 0.65 -2.51
CA ALA A 236 12.10 -0.14 -3.00
C ALA A 236 13.44 0.61 -2.88
N LEU A 237 13.45 1.91 -3.25
CA LEU A 237 14.62 2.78 -3.09
C LEU A 237 15.01 2.94 -1.62
N TRP A 238 14.03 3.16 -0.75
CA TRP A 238 14.25 3.35 0.68
C TRP A 238 14.79 2.10 1.36
N LEU A 239 14.33 0.91 0.94
CA LEU A 239 14.79 -0.37 1.48
C LEU A 239 16.21 -0.75 1.04
N LYS A 240 16.75 -0.16 -0.04
CA LYS A 240 18.00 -0.58 -0.67
C LYS A 240 19.16 -0.76 0.31
N ASP A 241 19.30 0.17 1.26
CA ASP A 241 20.43 0.21 2.20
C ASP A 241 19.99 -0.10 3.64
N LYS A 242 18.83 -0.73 3.81
CA LYS A 242 18.29 -1.10 5.13
C LYS A 242 18.75 -2.49 5.56
N ALA A 243 18.85 -2.68 6.87
CA ALA A 243 19.12 -3.99 7.47
C ALA A 243 17.96 -4.98 7.24
N ALA A 244 18.24 -6.27 7.34
CA ALA A 244 17.22 -7.31 7.27
C ALA A 244 16.19 -7.13 8.40
N LYS A 245 14.95 -6.84 8.03
CA LYS A 245 13.81 -6.63 8.91
C LYS A 245 12.52 -6.54 8.09
N LYS A 246 11.37 -6.87 8.67
CA LYS A 246 10.08 -6.43 8.15
C LYS A 246 9.83 -4.99 8.61
N TYR A 247 9.77 -4.08 7.65
CA TYR A 247 9.53 -2.67 7.88
C TYR A 247 8.05 -2.33 7.76
N GLU A 248 7.63 -1.38 8.59
CA GLU A 248 6.35 -0.71 8.43
C GLU A 248 6.52 0.53 7.55
N ILE A 249 5.49 0.83 6.76
CA ILE A 249 5.56 1.93 5.80
C ILE A 249 5.69 3.32 6.49
N SER A 250 5.22 3.43 7.74
CA SER A 250 5.39 4.61 8.59
C SER A 250 6.86 4.94 8.92
N GLU A 251 7.73 3.93 8.92
CA GLU A 251 9.16 4.12 9.20
C GLU A 251 9.91 4.89 8.08
N MET A 252 9.26 5.11 6.91
CA MET A 252 9.86 5.92 5.83
C MET A 252 9.95 7.42 6.17
N PHE A 253 9.18 7.89 7.12
CA PHE A 253 9.09 9.32 7.45
C PHE A 253 9.75 9.70 8.79
N GLY A 254 10.45 8.77 9.42
CA GLY A 254 11.18 8.97 10.67
C GLY A 254 10.40 8.58 11.90
#